data_c399049408fac9d77def488c75b299fa
#
_entry.id   c399049408fac9d77def488c75b299fa
#
_cell.length_a   1.000
_cell.length_b   1.000
_cell.length_c   1.000
_cell.angle_alpha   90.00
_cell.angle_beta   90.00
_cell.angle_gamma   90.00
#
_symmetry.space_group_name_H-M   'P 1'
#
loop_
_entity.id
_entity.type
_entity.pdbx_description
1 polymer ?
#
loop_
_entity_poly.entity_id
_entity_poly.type
_entity_poly.pdbx_seq_one_letter_code
_entity_poly.pdbx_strand_id
1 'polypeptide(L)'
;MEVSRNFVNFAGGSREPNKPSPHGALQMNYSILDFLGLLGAVGLFLYGMKVMSEGLQKAAGDRLRNILSAMTRNRFTGTVTGFFITALIQSSSASTVMVVSFVNAGLMTLGQSMAVIMGANVGTTFTAWIIALFGFKVDISAFALPLIGLAVPLLFSKKSRTKSLGEFTIGFAFLFMGLDMISKYVPDLQSNPEMFAVLKEYSSM
;
A
#
# COMPACT_ATOMS: atom_id res chain seq x y z
N MET A 1 47.14 30.14 26.51
CA MET A 1 46.47 31.09 25.55
C MET A 1 46.16 30.46 24.17
N GLU A 2 46.30 29.17 24.07
CA GLU A 2 46.12 28.44 22.76
C GLU A 2 44.77 27.68 22.65
N VAL A 3 44.08 27.43 23.75
CA VAL A 3 42.80 26.69 23.77
C VAL A 3 41.64 27.56 23.28
N SER A 4 41.77 28.90 23.35
CA SER A 4 40.68 29.82 22.94
C SER A 4 40.60 30.03 21.42
N ARG A 5 41.60 29.71 20.65
CA ARG A 5 41.61 29.88 19.17
C ARG A 5 40.89 28.72 18.44
N ASN A 6 40.87 27.55 19.02
CA ASN A 6 40.25 26.39 18.39
C ASN A 6 38.72 26.36 18.50
N PHE A 7 38.17 27.10 19.45
CA PHE A 7 36.72 27.19 19.67
C PHE A 7 36.01 28.15 18.70
N VAL A 8 36.71 29.16 18.22
CA VAL A 8 36.19 30.19 17.30
C VAL A 8 36.08 29.63 15.85
N ASN A 9 36.94 28.69 15.48
CA ASN A 9 36.89 28.08 14.16
C ASN A 9 35.79 27.00 13.99
N PHE A 10 35.19 26.54 15.08
CA PHE A 10 34.08 25.58 15.02
C PHE A 10 32.71 26.26 14.88
N ALA A 11 32.57 27.52 15.26
CA ALA A 11 31.29 28.25 15.25
C ALA A 11 31.12 29.22 14.04
N GLY A 12 32.13 29.38 13.19
CA GLY A 12 32.15 30.38 12.12
C GLY A 12 32.34 29.82 10.73
N GLY A 13 32.09 28.54 10.47
CA GLY A 13 32.10 27.93 9.14
C GLY A 13 30.97 28.49 8.28
N SER A 14 31.18 29.69 7.70
CA SER A 14 30.42 30.15 6.54
C SER A 14 30.56 29.11 5.43
N ARG A 15 29.55 28.27 5.23
CA ARG A 15 29.40 27.44 4.05
C ARG A 15 29.34 28.40 2.87
N GLU A 16 30.41 28.57 2.14
CA GLU A 16 30.35 29.16 0.81
C GLU A 16 29.27 28.41 0.01
N PRO A 17 28.37 29.13 -0.68
CA PRO A 17 27.41 28.47 -1.57
C PRO A 17 28.24 27.71 -2.62
N ASN A 18 28.05 26.39 -2.62
CA ASN A 18 28.66 25.45 -3.54
C ASN A 18 28.49 25.96 -4.97
N LYS A 19 29.58 26.53 -5.58
CA LYS A 19 29.59 26.90 -6.98
C LYS A 19 29.29 25.65 -7.80
N PRO A 20 28.27 25.67 -8.68
CA PRO A 20 28.03 24.53 -9.56
C PRO A 20 29.28 24.32 -10.43
N SER A 21 29.91 23.17 -10.30
CA SER A 21 31.00 22.75 -11.15
C SER A 21 30.52 22.63 -12.61
N PRO A 22 31.28 23.13 -13.63
CA PRO A 22 30.81 23.16 -15.03
C PRO A 22 30.82 21.81 -15.76
N HIS A 23 30.92 20.71 -15.05
CA HIS A 23 30.81 19.34 -15.58
C HIS A 23 29.60 18.62 -14.93
N GLY A 24 28.41 19.20 -15.14
CA GLY A 24 27.16 18.54 -14.92
C GLY A 24 26.86 17.48 -15.97
N ALA A 25 27.77 16.52 -16.15
CA ALA A 25 27.40 15.25 -16.73
C ALA A 25 26.41 14.61 -15.72
N LEU A 26 25.17 14.45 -16.11
CA LEU A 26 24.12 13.74 -15.43
C LEU A 26 24.63 12.36 -14.99
N GLN A 27 25.29 12.30 -13.87
CA GLN A 27 25.45 11.06 -13.14
C GLN A 27 24.10 10.83 -12.45
N MET A 28 23.21 10.17 -13.15
CA MET A 28 22.18 9.37 -12.50
C MET A 28 22.94 8.28 -11.72
N ASN A 29 23.55 8.67 -10.59
CA ASN A 29 24.09 7.71 -9.63
C ASN A 29 22.92 7.05 -8.92
N TYR A 30 22.03 6.40 -9.69
CA TYR A 30 21.16 5.39 -9.14
C TYR A 30 22.07 4.23 -8.75
N SER A 31 22.47 4.24 -7.50
CA SER A 31 23.27 3.16 -6.94
C SER A 31 22.50 1.85 -7.04
N ILE A 32 23.18 0.74 -7.24
CA ILE A 32 22.59 -0.60 -7.09
C ILE A 32 21.85 -0.71 -5.75
N LEU A 33 22.33 0.00 -4.73
CA LEU A 33 21.68 0.07 -3.42
C LEU A 33 20.33 0.78 -3.44
N ASP A 34 20.16 1.84 -4.24
CA ASP A 34 18.88 2.53 -4.37
C ASP A 34 17.86 1.66 -5.11
N PHE A 35 18.30 0.94 -6.14
CA PHE A 35 17.47 -0.04 -6.83
C PHE A 35 17.03 -1.19 -5.90
N LEU A 36 17.97 -1.74 -5.12
CA LEU A 36 17.65 -2.76 -4.12
C LEU A 36 16.74 -2.20 -3.02
N GLY A 37 16.94 -0.94 -2.63
CA GLY A 37 16.07 -0.24 -1.69
C GLY A 37 14.64 -0.10 -2.21
N LEU A 38 14.49 0.28 -3.49
CA LEU A 38 13.18 0.35 -4.16
C LEU A 38 12.50 -1.03 -4.22
N LEU A 39 13.25 -2.07 -4.61
CA LEU A 39 12.72 -3.45 -4.61
C LEU A 39 12.28 -3.88 -3.20
N GLY A 40 13.06 -3.56 -2.17
CA GLY A 40 12.72 -3.81 -0.78
C GLY A 40 11.45 -3.07 -0.34
N ALA A 41 11.31 -1.80 -0.73
CA ALA A 41 10.14 -0.98 -0.44
C ALA A 41 8.87 -1.54 -1.10
N VAL A 42 8.96 -1.92 -2.38
CA VAL A 42 7.86 -2.58 -3.10
C VAL A 42 7.54 -3.93 -2.47
N GLY A 43 8.56 -4.71 -2.09
CA GLY A 43 8.38 -5.98 -1.39
C GLY A 43 7.65 -5.80 -0.06
N LEU A 44 8.02 -4.81 0.73
CA LEU A 44 7.36 -4.48 2.00
C LEU A 44 5.91 -4.04 1.79
N PHE A 45 5.63 -3.21 0.78
CA PHE A 45 4.29 -2.79 0.40
C PHE A 45 3.41 -3.99 0.03
N LEU A 46 3.88 -4.87 -0.86
CA LEU A 46 3.14 -6.05 -1.30
C LEU A 46 2.93 -7.05 -0.16
N TYR A 47 3.94 -7.25 0.68
CA TYR A 47 3.84 -8.11 1.86
C TYR A 47 2.84 -7.55 2.88
N GLY A 48 2.90 -6.25 3.15
CA GLY A 48 1.95 -5.56 4.01
C GLY A 48 0.51 -5.72 3.53
N MET A 49 0.27 -5.52 2.22
CA MET A 49 -1.03 -5.73 1.59
C MET A 49 -1.53 -7.18 1.76
N LYS A 50 -0.65 -8.17 1.57
CA LYS A 50 -0.97 -9.59 1.77
C LYS A 50 -1.35 -9.90 3.22
N VAL A 51 -0.54 -9.50 4.18
CA VAL A 51 -0.77 -9.76 5.62
C VAL A 51 -2.04 -9.06 6.10
N MET A 52 -2.27 -7.82 5.67
CA MET A 52 -3.50 -7.07 5.94
C MET A 52 -4.73 -7.81 5.43
N SER A 53 -4.70 -8.25 4.17
CA SER A 53 -5.78 -9.00 3.53
C SER A 53 -6.08 -10.32 4.26
N GLU A 54 -5.06 -11.13 4.54
CA GLU A 54 -5.22 -12.40 5.25
C GLU A 54 -5.75 -12.21 6.67
N GLY A 55 -5.24 -11.21 7.40
CA GLY A 55 -5.72 -10.86 8.73
C GLY A 55 -7.19 -10.50 8.73
N LEU A 56 -7.63 -9.69 7.76
CA LEU A 56 -9.04 -9.30 7.62
C LEU A 56 -9.92 -10.48 7.23
N GLN A 57 -9.49 -11.32 6.28
CA GLN A 57 -10.21 -12.53 5.88
C GLN A 57 -10.42 -13.48 7.07
N LYS A 58 -9.39 -13.72 7.86
CA LYS A 58 -9.46 -14.56 9.06
C LYS A 58 -10.36 -13.94 10.15
N ALA A 59 -10.29 -12.62 10.36
CA ALA A 59 -11.11 -11.91 11.33
C ALA A 59 -12.59 -11.88 10.96
N ALA A 60 -12.88 -11.71 9.67
CA ALA A 60 -14.24 -11.63 9.14
C ALA A 60 -14.90 -13.01 8.96
N GLY A 61 -14.13 -14.04 8.62
CA GLY A 61 -14.52 -15.45 8.57
C GLY A 61 -15.93 -15.72 8.01
N ASP A 62 -16.72 -16.43 8.78
CA ASP A 62 -18.09 -16.84 8.38
C ASP A 62 -19.07 -15.66 8.17
N ARG A 63 -18.76 -14.46 8.71
CA ARG A 63 -19.62 -13.29 8.49
C ARG A 63 -19.62 -12.84 7.03
N LEU A 64 -18.48 -12.93 6.34
CA LEU A 64 -18.41 -12.61 4.92
C LEU A 64 -19.27 -13.59 4.09
N ARG A 65 -19.25 -14.87 4.44
CA ARG A 65 -20.12 -15.87 3.83
C ARG A 65 -21.59 -15.53 4.01
N ASN A 66 -21.99 -15.19 5.23
CA ASN A 66 -23.38 -14.85 5.54
C ASN A 66 -23.83 -13.58 4.82
N ILE A 67 -22.96 -12.57 4.70
CA ILE A 67 -23.25 -11.34 3.94
C ILE A 67 -23.45 -11.67 2.46
N LEU A 68 -22.56 -12.48 1.86
CA LEU A 68 -22.68 -12.89 0.47
C LEU A 68 -24.01 -13.61 0.21
N SER A 69 -24.37 -14.59 1.02
CA SER A 69 -25.60 -15.36 0.83
C SER A 69 -26.87 -14.54 1.05
N ALA A 70 -26.86 -13.58 1.99
CA ALA A 70 -28.03 -12.78 2.33
C ALA A 70 -28.26 -11.59 1.37
N MET A 71 -27.20 -10.98 0.83
CA MET A 71 -27.27 -9.73 0.08
C MET A 71 -27.23 -9.89 -1.45
N THR A 72 -27.15 -11.11 -1.97
CA THR A 72 -27.12 -11.36 -3.42
C THR A 72 -28.48 -11.59 -4.07
N ARG A 73 -29.55 -11.06 -3.44
CA ARG A 73 -30.94 -11.32 -3.85
C ARG A 73 -31.28 -10.80 -5.24
N ASN A 74 -30.65 -9.73 -5.68
CA ASN A 74 -30.77 -9.20 -7.04
C ASN A 74 -29.39 -8.79 -7.62
N ARG A 75 -29.33 -8.50 -8.93
CA ARG A 75 -28.07 -8.19 -9.62
C ARG A 75 -27.39 -6.95 -9.06
N PHE A 76 -28.13 -5.91 -8.74
CA PHE A 76 -27.55 -4.67 -8.22
C PHE A 76 -26.95 -4.88 -6.83
N THR A 77 -27.69 -5.48 -5.90
CA THR A 77 -27.17 -5.80 -4.56
C THR A 77 -26.00 -6.77 -4.62
N GLY A 78 -26.01 -7.73 -5.56
CA GLY A 78 -24.89 -8.64 -5.82
C GLY A 78 -23.63 -7.87 -6.22
N THR A 79 -23.72 -6.93 -7.15
CA THR A 79 -22.59 -6.10 -7.58
C THR A 79 -22.03 -5.26 -6.43
N VAL A 80 -22.90 -4.58 -5.67
CA VAL A 80 -22.50 -3.78 -4.51
C VAL A 80 -21.84 -4.65 -3.44
N THR A 81 -22.38 -5.83 -3.18
CA THR A 81 -21.82 -6.79 -2.21
C THR A 81 -20.43 -7.27 -2.67
N GLY A 82 -20.29 -7.66 -3.94
CA GLY A 82 -19.01 -8.06 -4.52
C GLY A 82 -17.96 -6.96 -4.42
N PHE A 83 -18.33 -5.73 -4.73
CA PHE A 83 -17.49 -4.55 -4.58
C PHE A 83 -16.97 -4.39 -3.15
N PHE A 84 -17.86 -4.33 -2.15
CA PHE A 84 -17.44 -4.13 -0.77
C PHE A 84 -16.63 -5.30 -0.22
N ILE A 85 -17.03 -6.54 -0.52
CA ILE A 85 -16.29 -7.71 -0.05
C ILE A 85 -14.88 -7.72 -0.62
N THR A 86 -14.71 -7.46 -1.93
CA THR A 86 -13.38 -7.47 -2.53
C THR A 86 -12.55 -6.27 -2.09
N ALA A 87 -13.14 -5.08 -1.94
CA ALA A 87 -12.45 -3.93 -1.38
C ALA A 87 -11.94 -4.19 0.06
N LEU A 88 -12.69 -4.95 0.86
CA LEU A 88 -12.28 -5.35 2.21
C LEU A 88 -11.24 -6.48 2.19
N ILE A 89 -11.50 -7.54 1.41
CA ILE A 89 -10.62 -8.72 1.36
C ILE A 89 -9.32 -8.42 0.58
N GLN A 90 -9.32 -7.43 -0.29
CA GLN A 90 -8.19 -7.09 -1.17
C GLN A 90 -7.77 -8.23 -2.12
N SER A 91 -8.68 -9.18 -2.39
CA SER A 91 -8.43 -10.34 -3.24
C SER A 91 -9.67 -10.72 -4.03
N SER A 92 -9.68 -10.37 -5.31
CA SER A 92 -10.74 -10.77 -6.25
C SER A 92 -10.76 -12.29 -6.48
N SER A 93 -9.59 -12.94 -6.46
CA SER A 93 -9.48 -14.39 -6.58
C SER A 93 -10.14 -15.11 -5.42
N ALA A 94 -9.90 -14.67 -4.17
CA ALA A 94 -10.55 -15.26 -2.99
C ALA A 94 -12.07 -15.06 -3.05
N SER A 95 -12.54 -13.87 -3.44
CA SER A 95 -13.96 -13.57 -3.64
C SER A 95 -14.57 -14.47 -4.70
N THR A 96 -13.87 -14.67 -5.84
CA THR A 96 -14.34 -15.53 -6.93
C THR A 96 -14.44 -16.98 -6.51
N VAL A 97 -13.43 -17.53 -5.84
CA VAL A 97 -13.46 -18.92 -5.33
C VAL A 97 -14.62 -19.14 -4.36
N MET A 98 -14.88 -18.14 -3.48
CA MET A 98 -16.03 -18.19 -2.57
C MET A 98 -17.37 -18.19 -3.32
N VAL A 99 -17.51 -17.35 -4.35
CA VAL A 99 -18.71 -17.26 -5.19
C VAL A 99 -18.94 -18.58 -5.95
N VAL A 100 -17.88 -19.16 -6.55
CA VAL A 100 -17.95 -20.46 -7.23
C VAL A 100 -18.39 -21.55 -6.26
N SER A 101 -17.87 -21.56 -5.04
CA SER A 101 -18.27 -22.51 -4.01
C SER A 101 -19.75 -22.39 -3.66
N PHE A 102 -20.31 -21.18 -3.63
CA PHE A 102 -21.74 -20.95 -3.37
C PHE A 102 -22.63 -21.38 -4.52
N VAL A 103 -22.20 -21.15 -5.75
CA VAL A 103 -22.92 -21.66 -6.94
C VAL A 103 -22.96 -23.19 -6.92
N ASN A 104 -21.81 -23.84 -6.66
CA ASN A 104 -21.74 -25.30 -6.57
C ASN A 104 -22.57 -25.88 -5.43
N ALA A 105 -22.71 -25.16 -4.32
CA ALA A 105 -23.56 -25.55 -3.20
C ALA A 105 -25.05 -25.24 -3.43
N GLY A 106 -25.44 -24.69 -4.58
CA GLY A 106 -26.82 -24.28 -4.87
C GLY A 106 -27.33 -23.08 -4.05
N LEU A 107 -26.43 -22.36 -3.37
CA LEU A 107 -26.77 -21.20 -2.55
C LEU A 107 -26.88 -19.91 -3.37
N MET A 108 -26.43 -19.92 -4.61
CA MET A 108 -26.40 -18.76 -5.51
C MET A 108 -26.64 -19.19 -6.96
N THR A 109 -27.43 -18.43 -7.71
CA THR A 109 -27.62 -18.66 -9.14
C THR A 109 -26.45 -18.10 -9.95
N LEU A 110 -26.26 -18.60 -11.18
CA LEU A 110 -25.23 -18.12 -12.07
C LEU A 110 -25.35 -16.59 -12.34
N GLY A 111 -26.59 -16.10 -12.53
CA GLY A 111 -26.81 -14.67 -12.78
C GLY A 111 -26.45 -13.77 -11.56
N GLN A 112 -26.64 -14.27 -10.34
CA GLN A 112 -26.20 -13.59 -9.13
C GLN A 112 -24.68 -13.62 -8.99
N SER A 113 -24.05 -14.75 -9.28
CA SER A 113 -22.58 -14.89 -9.22
C SER A 113 -21.86 -13.97 -10.19
N MET A 114 -22.37 -13.83 -11.42
CA MET A 114 -21.81 -12.88 -12.39
C MET A 114 -21.84 -11.44 -11.86
N ALA A 115 -22.95 -11.02 -11.25
CA ALA A 115 -23.06 -9.68 -10.67
C ALA A 115 -22.05 -9.45 -9.54
N VAL A 116 -21.86 -10.44 -8.65
CA VAL A 116 -20.86 -10.35 -7.57
C VAL A 116 -19.44 -10.28 -8.13
N ILE A 117 -19.10 -11.08 -9.15
CA ILE A 117 -17.77 -11.07 -9.78
C ILE A 117 -17.49 -9.72 -10.48
N MET A 118 -18.48 -9.15 -11.15
CA MET A 118 -18.35 -7.80 -11.74
C MET A 118 -18.07 -6.75 -10.66
N GLY A 119 -18.80 -6.81 -9.55
CA GLY A 119 -18.56 -5.94 -8.41
C GLY A 119 -17.18 -6.13 -7.78
N ALA A 120 -16.73 -7.39 -7.68
CA ALA A 120 -15.41 -7.74 -7.15
C ALA A 120 -14.27 -7.10 -7.97
N ASN A 121 -14.37 -7.10 -9.29
CA ASN A 121 -13.38 -6.47 -10.17
C ASN A 121 -13.31 -4.95 -9.94
N VAL A 122 -14.46 -4.30 -9.80
CA VAL A 122 -14.51 -2.86 -9.48
C VAL A 122 -13.95 -2.59 -8.07
N GLY A 123 -14.21 -3.46 -7.09
CA GLY A 123 -13.69 -3.34 -5.73
C GLY A 123 -12.17 -3.34 -5.65
N THR A 124 -11.50 -4.13 -6.50
CA THR A 124 -10.03 -4.15 -6.59
C THR A 124 -9.48 -2.81 -7.09
N THR A 125 -10.06 -2.25 -8.14
CA THR A 125 -9.60 -0.96 -8.69
C THR A 125 -9.87 0.19 -7.73
N PHE A 126 -10.99 0.18 -7.03
CA PHE A 126 -11.34 1.20 -6.04
C PHE A 126 -10.32 1.29 -4.90
N THR A 127 -9.80 0.17 -4.45
CA THR A 127 -8.74 0.15 -3.43
C THR A 127 -7.46 0.81 -3.92
N ALA A 128 -7.04 0.52 -5.15
CA ALA A 128 -5.88 1.19 -5.76
C ALA A 128 -6.09 2.72 -5.82
N TRP A 129 -7.30 3.18 -6.13
CA TRP A 129 -7.67 4.60 -6.11
C TRP A 129 -7.57 5.21 -4.71
N ILE A 130 -8.06 4.52 -3.67
CA ILE A 130 -7.94 5.01 -2.29
C ILE A 130 -6.48 5.15 -1.90
N ILE A 131 -5.65 4.15 -2.18
CA ILE A 131 -4.21 4.20 -1.87
C ILE A 131 -3.53 5.34 -2.63
N ALA A 132 -3.84 5.53 -3.92
CA ALA A 132 -3.25 6.61 -4.71
C ALA A 132 -3.68 8.01 -4.21
N LEU A 133 -4.92 8.19 -3.78
CA LEU A 133 -5.42 9.50 -3.34
C LEU A 133 -4.99 9.86 -1.91
N PHE A 134 -4.99 8.90 -1.01
CA PHE A 134 -4.73 9.14 0.41
C PHE A 134 -3.32 8.76 0.84
N GLY A 135 -2.74 7.73 0.23
CA GLY A 135 -1.43 7.19 0.62
C GLY A 135 -0.28 8.16 0.42
N PHE A 136 -0.36 9.06 -0.57
CA PHE A 136 0.67 10.06 -0.86
C PHE A 136 0.40 11.44 -0.23
N LYS A 137 -0.82 11.71 0.22
CA LYS A 137 -1.21 13.03 0.76
C LYS A 137 -1.24 13.09 2.28
N VAL A 138 -1.39 11.96 2.94
CA VAL A 138 -1.49 11.86 4.40
C VAL A 138 -0.23 11.16 4.89
N ASP A 139 0.46 11.76 5.84
CA ASP A 139 1.66 11.18 6.46
C ASP A 139 1.26 10.04 7.44
N ILE A 140 0.59 9.03 6.86
CA ILE A 140 0.13 7.84 7.61
C ILE A 140 1.33 7.00 8.06
N SER A 141 2.47 7.14 7.39
CA SER A 141 3.70 6.43 7.74
C SER A 141 4.18 6.78 9.16
N ALA A 142 3.92 8.01 9.64
CA ALA A 142 4.23 8.41 11.01
C ALA A 142 3.50 7.57 12.07
N PHE A 143 2.31 7.06 11.73
CA PHE A 143 1.53 6.20 12.62
C PHE A 143 1.89 4.71 12.51
N ALA A 144 2.71 4.32 11.53
CA ALA A 144 3.02 2.91 11.29
C ALA A 144 3.73 2.25 12.48
N LEU A 145 4.74 2.89 13.06
CA LEU A 145 5.43 2.38 14.25
C LEU A 145 4.52 2.25 15.48
N PRO A 146 3.73 3.27 15.88
CA PRO A 146 2.72 3.12 16.92
C PRO A 146 1.72 1.98 16.67
N LEU A 147 1.26 1.81 15.42
CA LEU A 147 0.35 0.73 15.05
C LEU A 147 0.99 -0.65 15.21
N ILE A 148 2.26 -0.82 14.85
CA ILE A 148 3.01 -2.06 15.11
C ILE A 148 3.07 -2.34 16.61
N GLY A 149 3.39 -1.32 17.42
CA GLY A 149 3.42 -1.44 18.87
C GLY A 149 2.10 -1.92 19.48
N LEU A 150 0.98 -1.41 18.97
CA LEU A 150 -0.37 -1.85 19.38
C LEU A 150 -0.72 -3.24 18.85
N ALA A 151 -0.24 -3.61 17.68
CA ALA A 151 -0.57 -4.88 17.05
C ALA A 151 0.18 -6.07 17.67
N VAL A 152 1.42 -5.87 18.13
CA VAL A 152 2.25 -6.93 18.72
C VAL A 152 1.53 -7.65 19.87
N PRO A 153 0.96 -6.99 20.88
CA PRO A 153 0.21 -7.68 21.93
C PRO A 153 -0.99 -8.49 21.40
N LEU A 154 -1.65 -7.99 20.33
CA LEU A 154 -2.80 -8.68 19.72
C LEU A 154 -2.40 -10.00 19.07
N LEU A 155 -1.18 -10.09 18.50
CA LEU A 155 -0.66 -11.30 17.87
C LEU A 155 -0.46 -12.44 18.88
N PHE A 156 -0.11 -12.11 20.12
CA PHE A 156 0.08 -13.11 21.20
C PHE A 156 -1.24 -13.50 21.89
N SER A 157 -2.37 -12.93 21.45
CA SER A 157 -3.68 -13.28 21.99
C SER A 157 -4.06 -14.73 21.68
N LYS A 158 -4.62 -15.42 22.68
CA LYS A 158 -5.17 -16.78 22.51
C LYS A 158 -6.45 -16.81 21.65
N LYS A 159 -7.12 -15.67 21.51
CA LYS A 159 -8.35 -15.56 20.71
C LYS A 159 -7.98 -15.38 19.23
N SER A 160 -8.35 -16.33 18.38
CA SER A 160 -8.07 -16.30 16.93
C SER A 160 -8.47 -14.97 16.28
N ARG A 161 -9.62 -14.43 16.59
CA ARG A 161 -10.13 -13.17 16.03
C ARG A 161 -9.24 -11.96 16.42
N THR A 162 -8.79 -11.90 17.67
CA THR A 162 -7.90 -10.83 18.15
C THR A 162 -6.52 -10.93 17.49
N LYS A 163 -6.02 -12.15 17.33
CA LYS A 163 -4.78 -12.41 16.60
C LYS A 163 -4.88 -11.95 15.15
N SER A 164 -5.97 -12.27 14.47
CA SER A 164 -6.20 -11.86 13.08
C SER A 164 -6.33 -10.34 12.91
N LEU A 165 -6.89 -9.63 13.91
CA LEU A 165 -6.89 -8.16 13.94
C LEU A 165 -5.46 -7.61 14.13
N GLY A 166 -4.62 -8.27 14.92
CA GLY A 166 -3.19 -7.95 15.02
C GLY A 166 -2.47 -8.12 13.68
N GLU A 167 -2.70 -9.22 12.97
CA GLU A 167 -2.17 -9.45 11.61
C GLU A 167 -2.63 -8.35 10.65
N PHE A 168 -3.91 -7.99 10.65
CA PHE A 168 -4.44 -6.88 9.86
C PHE A 168 -3.72 -5.56 10.16
N THR A 169 -3.57 -5.20 11.43
CA THR A 169 -2.95 -3.94 11.85
C THR A 169 -1.47 -3.87 11.48
N ILE A 170 -0.72 -4.97 11.62
CA ILE A 170 0.69 -5.04 11.18
C ILE A 170 0.78 -4.93 9.65
N GLY A 171 -0.07 -5.65 8.92
CA GLY A 171 -0.11 -5.57 7.47
C GLY A 171 -0.40 -4.16 6.97
N PHE A 172 -1.34 -3.46 7.63
CA PHE A 172 -1.65 -2.06 7.35
C PHE A 172 -0.44 -1.15 7.59
N ALA A 173 0.27 -1.32 8.71
CA ALA A 173 1.47 -0.55 9.00
C ALA A 173 2.58 -0.78 7.96
N PHE A 174 2.84 -2.04 7.58
CA PHE A 174 3.84 -2.39 6.57
C PHE A 174 3.50 -1.85 5.18
N LEU A 175 2.21 -1.84 4.82
CA LEU A 175 1.74 -1.26 3.56
C LEU A 175 2.12 0.23 3.49
N PHE A 176 1.81 1.01 4.52
CA PHE A 176 2.11 2.44 4.51
C PHE A 176 3.60 2.74 4.68
N MET A 177 4.34 1.94 5.45
CA MET A 177 5.82 2.04 5.49
C MET A 177 6.43 1.76 4.11
N GLY A 178 5.96 0.72 3.43
CA GLY A 178 6.41 0.39 2.08
C GLY A 178 6.12 1.52 1.09
N LEU A 179 4.92 2.11 1.16
CA LEU A 179 4.53 3.23 0.31
C LEU A 179 5.40 4.48 0.55
N ASP A 180 5.67 4.83 1.80
CA ASP A 180 6.57 5.92 2.18
C ASP A 180 7.98 5.67 1.67
N MET A 181 8.49 4.46 1.84
CA MET A 181 9.82 4.09 1.32
C MET A 181 9.87 4.16 -0.22
N ILE A 182 8.83 3.69 -0.93
CA ILE A 182 8.74 3.82 -2.39
C ILE A 182 8.85 5.31 -2.78
N SER A 183 8.10 6.20 -2.10
CA SER A 183 8.15 7.64 -2.37
C SER A 183 9.53 8.24 -2.18
N LYS A 184 10.33 7.72 -1.25
CA LYS A 184 11.71 8.18 -0.99
C LYS A 184 12.72 7.68 -2.03
N TYR A 185 12.51 6.47 -2.56
CA TYR A 185 13.40 5.88 -3.57
C TYR A 185 13.01 6.23 -5.01
N VAL A 186 11.80 6.70 -5.26
CA VAL A 186 11.42 7.23 -6.58
C VAL A 186 11.98 8.63 -6.72
N PRO A 187 12.83 8.91 -7.72
CA PRO A 187 13.35 10.24 -7.95
C PRO A 187 12.22 11.24 -8.14
N ASP A 188 12.37 12.42 -7.55
CA ASP A 188 11.43 13.51 -7.77
C ASP A 188 11.49 13.91 -9.25
N LEU A 189 10.52 13.43 -10.02
CA LEU A 189 10.41 13.70 -11.47
C LEU A 189 10.29 15.20 -11.75
N GLN A 190 9.83 16.00 -10.78
CA GLN A 190 9.67 17.45 -10.93
C GLN A 190 11.02 18.17 -10.82
N SER A 191 12.01 17.58 -10.17
CA SER A 191 13.35 18.15 -10.02
C SER A 191 14.27 17.87 -11.23
N ASN A 192 13.85 16.99 -12.17
CA ASN A 192 14.60 16.61 -13.36
C ASN A 192 13.91 17.13 -14.65
N PRO A 193 14.27 18.35 -15.13
CA PRO A 193 13.65 18.95 -16.31
C PRO A 193 13.85 18.13 -17.60
N GLU A 194 14.88 17.32 -17.70
CA GLU A 194 15.11 16.46 -18.87
C GLU A 194 14.15 15.28 -18.93
N MET A 195 13.82 14.66 -17.80
CA MET A 195 12.84 13.59 -17.73
C MET A 195 11.43 14.11 -18.03
N PHE A 196 11.13 15.36 -17.62
CA PHE A 196 9.91 16.05 -18.04
C PHE A 196 9.86 16.31 -19.54
N ALA A 197 10.98 16.64 -20.17
CA ALA A 197 11.07 16.85 -21.62
C ALA A 197 10.80 15.55 -22.38
N VAL A 198 11.39 14.43 -21.95
CA VAL A 198 11.15 13.11 -22.55
C VAL A 198 9.69 12.68 -22.40
N LEU A 199 9.10 12.83 -21.20
CA LEU A 199 7.68 12.50 -20.98
C LEU A 199 6.74 13.40 -21.82
N LYS A 200 7.09 14.66 -21.99
CA LYS A 200 6.31 15.59 -22.81
C LYS A 200 6.37 15.25 -24.31
N GLU A 201 7.53 14.79 -24.79
CA GLU A 201 7.70 14.35 -26.16
C GLU A 201 6.87 13.09 -26.45
N TYR A 202 6.82 12.11 -25.53
CA TYR A 202 5.98 10.92 -25.65
C TYR A 202 4.48 11.20 -25.48
N SER A 203 4.10 12.22 -24.72
CA SER A 203 2.67 12.56 -24.55
C SER A 203 2.10 13.41 -25.70
N SER A 204 2.95 13.90 -26.62
CA SER A 204 2.58 14.70 -27.79
C SER A 204 2.44 13.88 -29.08
N MET A 205 2.72 12.55 -29.04
CA MET A 205 2.43 11.59 -30.08
C MET A 205 1.06 10.93 -29.88
#